data_9d7dcbdb5df5825b3bdacaa911ed02dd
#
_entry.id   9d7dcbdb5df5825b3bdacaa911ed02dd
#
_cell.length_a   1.000
_cell.length_b   1.000
_cell.length_c   1.000
_cell.angle_alpha   90.00
_cell.angle_beta   90.00
_cell.angle_gamma   90.00
#
_symmetry.space_group_name_H-M   'P 1'
#
loop_
_entity.id
_entity.type
_entity.pdbx_description
1 polymer ?
#
loop_
_entity_poly.entity_id
_entity_poly.type
_entity_poly.pdbx_seq_one_letter_code
_entity_poly.pdbx_strand_id
1 'polypeptide(L)'
;MIDDFIGVFDNVISNELCDELIKVYEDSNKLNFAISRQSMGKEKVKQDNNLVFVTSKQHIKDEIFFEQIQPSIQEFCNLAWASYAEYTTKYGVLNNLASHRFYDSIKIQKTKPTEGYHIWHCEHANRITGSRLLL
;
A
#
# COMPACT_ATOMS: atom_id res chain seq x y z
N MET A 1 18.13 -10.12 -1.26
CA MET A 1 19.16 -9.69 -2.27
C MET A 1 18.92 -8.22 -2.59
N ILE A 2 19.93 -7.39 -2.56
CA ILE A 2 19.80 -5.95 -2.90
C ILE A 2 20.87 -5.63 -3.94
N ASP A 3 20.50 -5.25 -5.15
CA ASP A 3 21.40 -4.91 -6.24
C ASP A 3 20.78 -3.89 -7.22
N ASP A 4 21.59 -3.02 -7.82
CA ASP A 4 21.17 -1.98 -8.77
C ASP A 4 19.94 -1.18 -8.31
N PHE A 5 19.90 -0.79 -7.04
CA PHE A 5 18.76 -0.11 -6.39
C PHE A 5 17.46 -0.94 -6.38
N ILE A 6 17.53 -2.24 -6.60
CA ILE A 6 16.42 -3.17 -6.43
C ILE A 6 16.68 -4.02 -5.20
N GLY A 7 15.75 -4.02 -4.24
CA GLY A 7 15.76 -4.89 -3.07
C GLY A 7 14.74 -6.02 -3.22
N VAL A 8 15.20 -7.26 -3.06
CA VAL A 8 14.32 -8.44 -2.99
C VAL A 8 14.49 -9.07 -1.63
N PHE A 9 13.42 -9.17 -0.88
CA PHE A 9 13.35 -9.67 0.48
C PHE A 9 12.38 -10.85 0.53
N ASP A 10 12.94 -12.05 0.47
CA ASP A 10 12.14 -13.28 0.47
C ASP A 10 11.66 -13.61 1.90
N ASN A 11 10.44 -14.13 2.01
CA ASN A 11 9.85 -14.64 3.24
C ASN A 11 9.70 -13.60 4.37
N VAL A 12 9.64 -12.32 4.04
CA VAL A 12 9.43 -11.24 5.03
C VAL A 12 7.99 -11.26 5.55
N ILE A 13 7.04 -11.54 4.68
CA ILE A 13 5.62 -11.60 5.01
C ILE A 13 5.18 -13.07 4.98
N SER A 14 4.60 -13.54 6.08
CA SER A 14 4.10 -14.92 6.17
C SER A 14 2.85 -15.12 5.31
N ASN A 15 2.57 -16.37 4.93
CA ASN A 15 1.34 -16.69 4.22
C ASN A 15 0.10 -16.35 5.05
N GLU A 16 0.17 -16.58 6.37
CA GLU A 16 -0.90 -16.30 7.32
C GLU A 16 -1.22 -14.80 7.32
N LEU A 17 -0.21 -13.93 7.37
CA LEU A 17 -0.42 -12.48 7.29
C LEU A 17 -1.00 -12.07 5.93
N CYS A 18 -0.55 -12.68 4.84
CA CYS A 18 -1.14 -12.45 3.52
C CYS A 18 -2.63 -12.82 3.49
N ASP A 19 -2.99 -13.98 4.04
CA ASP A 19 -4.37 -14.45 4.09
C ASP A 19 -5.24 -13.53 4.97
N GLU A 20 -4.70 -13.06 6.08
CA GLU A 20 -5.38 -12.06 6.92
C GLU A 20 -5.64 -10.75 6.19
N LEU A 21 -4.65 -10.21 5.47
CA LEU A 21 -4.80 -8.98 4.69
C LEU A 21 -5.84 -9.15 3.57
N ILE A 22 -5.85 -10.30 2.90
CA ILE A 22 -6.88 -10.63 1.91
C ILE A 22 -8.26 -10.69 2.57
N LYS A 23 -8.38 -11.36 3.72
CA LYS A 23 -9.63 -11.44 4.47
C LYS A 23 -10.13 -10.06 4.89
N VAL A 24 -9.23 -9.20 5.38
CA VAL A 24 -9.55 -7.81 5.71
C VAL A 24 -10.16 -7.08 4.51
N TYR A 25 -9.57 -7.24 3.32
CA TYR A 25 -10.11 -6.66 2.12
C TYR A 25 -11.51 -7.21 1.79
N GLU A 26 -11.68 -8.53 1.79
CA GLU A 26 -12.95 -9.17 1.41
C GLU A 26 -14.08 -8.82 2.37
N ASP A 27 -13.81 -8.80 3.67
CA ASP A 27 -14.80 -8.43 4.68
C ASP A 27 -15.18 -6.94 4.59
N SER A 28 -14.19 -6.08 4.36
CA SER A 28 -14.44 -4.65 4.12
C SER A 28 -15.24 -4.40 2.86
N ASN A 29 -14.96 -5.17 1.80
CA ASN A 29 -15.69 -5.04 0.55
C ASN A 29 -17.16 -5.48 0.71
N LYS A 30 -17.47 -6.51 1.52
CA LYS A 30 -18.84 -6.92 1.86
C LYS A 30 -19.61 -5.80 2.58
N LEU A 31 -18.90 -5.00 3.37
CA LEU A 31 -19.45 -3.85 4.10
C LEU A 31 -19.48 -2.56 3.26
N ASN A 32 -19.14 -2.63 1.97
CA ASN A 32 -19.06 -1.50 1.05
C ASN A 32 -18.03 -0.41 1.43
N PHE A 33 -16.97 -0.77 2.13
CA PHE A 33 -15.85 0.15 2.40
C PHE A 33 -14.86 0.21 1.24
N ALA A 34 -14.81 -0.79 0.38
CA ALA A 34 -13.98 -0.76 -0.81
C ALA A 34 -14.63 0.13 -1.90
N ILE A 35 -13.80 0.95 -2.55
CA ILE A 35 -14.23 1.90 -3.56
C ILE A 35 -13.81 1.40 -4.93
N SER A 36 -14.78 1.22 -5.83
CA SER A 36 -14.52 0.91 -7.23
C SER A 36 -14.09 2.15 -8.01
N ARG A 37 -13.07 2.02 -8.85
CA ARG A 37 -12.69 3.06 -9.81
C ARG A 37 -13.77 3.35 -10.83
N GLN A 38 -14.60 2.37 -11.15
CA GLN A 38 -15.74 2.54 -12.05
C GLN A 38 -16.73 3.57 -11.46
N SER A 39 -16.99 3.50 -10.15
CA SER A 39 -17.86 4.48 -9.48
C SER A 39 -17.30 5.92 -9.50
N MET A 40 -16.02 6.08 -9.80
CA MET A 40 -15.34 7.37 -9.91
C MET A 40 -15.28 7.90 -11.36
N GLY A 41 -15.85 7.18 -12.34
CA GLY A 41 -15.80 7.54 -13.76
C GLY A 41 -14.39 7.46 -14.38
N LYS A 42 -13.49 6.68 -13.80
CA LYS A 42 -12.10 6.54 -14.24
C LYS A 42 -11.78 5.17 -14.85
N GLU A 43 -12.80 4.39 -15.20
CA GLU A 43 -12.66 3.03 -15.73
C GLU A 43 -11.83 2.94 -17.02
N LYS A 44 -11.82 4.00 -17.84
CA LYS A 44 -10.99 4.08 -19.04
C LYS A 44 -9.50 4.21 -18.78
N VAL A 45 -9.15 4.70 -17.59
CA VAL A 45 -7.76 4.91 -17.18
C VAL A 45 -7.27 3.72 -16.39
N LYS A 46 -8.08 3.28 -15.43
CA LYS A 46 -7.75 2.19 -14.51
C LYS A 46 -8.99 1.52 -14.00
N GLN A 47 -8.95 0.18 -13.93
CA GLN A 47 -9.99 -0.63 -13.31
C GLN A 47 -9.41 -1.36 -12.11
N ASP A 48 -9.98 -1.12 -10.95
CA ASP A 48 -9.66 -1.81 -9.70
C ASP A 48 -10.69 -1.48 -8.61
N ASN A 49 -10.67 -2.27 -7.54
CA ASN A 49 -11.31 -1.94 -6.28
C ASN A 49 -10.26 -1.65 -5.22
N ASN A 50 -10.45 -0.58 -4.47
CA ASN A 50 -9.49 -0.10 -3.49
C ASN A 50 -10.10 -0.04 -2.11
N LEU A 51 -9.39 -0.57 -1.12
CA LEU A 51 -9.61 -0.31 0.28
C LEU A 51 -8.47 0.57 0.79
N VAL A 52 -8.79 1.74 1.28
CA VAL A 52 -7.83 2.71 1.77
C VAL A 52 -7.90 2.75 3.28
N PHE A 53 -6.78 2.48 3.94
CA PHE A 53 -6.61 2.65 5.38
C PHE A 53 -5.94 3.99 5.63
N VAL A 54 -6.63 4.86 6.34
CA VAL A 54 -6.07 6.13 6.79
C VAL A 54 -5.51 5.91 8.19
N THR A 55 -4.24 6.21 8.38
CA THR A 55 -3.55 6.03 9.65
C THR A 55 -3.98 7.05 10.71
N SER A 56 -4.66 8.12 10.31
CA SER A 56 -5.24 9.09 11.23
C SER A 56 -6.68 8.73 11.60
N LYS A 57 -6.99 8.67 12.89
CA LYS A 57 -8.33 8.34 13.42
C LYS A 57 -9.48 9.24 12.91
N GLN A 58 -9.19 10.34 12.25
CA GLN A 58 -10.19 11.34 11.83
C GLN A 58 -11.13 10.89 10.69
N HIS A 59 -10.83 9.78 10.01
CA HIS A 59 -11.62 9.35 8.85
C HIS A 59 -12.24 7.95 8.99
N ILE A 60 -12.25 7.39 10.19
CA ILE A 60 -12.74 6.04 10.42
C ILE A 60 -14.24 6.13 10.70
N LYS A 61 -15.03 5.48 9.82
CA LYS A 61 -16.49 5.43 9.97
C LYS A 61 -16.98 4.40 10.98
N ASP A 62 -16.12 3.43 11.32
CA ASP A 62 -16.43 2.34 12.24
C ASP A 62 -15.17 1.96 13.03
N GLU A 63 -15.10 2.43 14.28
CA GLU A 63 -13.95 2.20 15.15
C GLU A 63 -13.74 0.72 15.46
N ILE A 64 -14.82 -0.06 15.62
CA ILE A 64 -14.74 -1.49 15.97
C ILE A 64 -14.09 -2.27 14.83
N PHE A 65 -14.48 -2.00 13.60
CA PHE A 65 -13.91 -2.66 12.43
C PHE A 65 -12.43 -2.30 12.26
N PHE A 66 -12.07 -1.07 12.52
CA PHE A 66 -10.68 -0.61 12.43
C PHE A 66 -9.78 -1.24 13.50
N GLU A 67 -10.26 -1.35 14.73
CA GLU A 67 -9.52 -2.00 15.81
C GLU A 67 -9.20 -3.47 15.50
N GLN A 68 -10.11 -4.17 14.83
CA GLN A 68 -9.90 -5.57 14.42
C GLN A 68 -8.89 -5.72 13.26
N ILE A 69 -8.80 -4.72 12.40
CA ILE A 69 -7.94 -4.74 11.20
C ILE A 69 -6.55 -4.20 11.47
N GLN A 70 -6.45 -3.21 12.36
CA GLN A 70 -5.22 -2.48 12.59
C GLN A 70 -3.99 -3.35 12.90
N PRO A 71 -4.07 -4.45 13.67
CA PRO A 71 -2.92 -5.28 13.97
C PRO A 71 -2.23 -5.84 12.73
N SER A 72 -2.96 -6.43 11.79
CA SER A 72 -2.37 -7.02 10.57
C SER A 72 -1.77 -5.93 9.66
N ILE A 73 -2.44 -4.80 9.54
CA ILE A 73 -1.92 -3.64 8.78
C ILE A 73 -0.67 -3.08 9.45
N GLN A 74 -0.67 -2.96 10.77
CA GLN A 74 0.49 -2.47 11.52
C GLN A 74 1.67 -3.42 11.40
N GLU A 75 1.44 -4.72 11.47
CA GLU A 75 2.47 -5.75 11.27
C GLU A 75 3.07 -5.65 9.87
N PHE A 76 2.24 -5.58 8.84
CA PHE A 76 2.70 -5.35 7.47
C PHE A 76 3.59 -4.11 7.37
N CYS A 77 3.18 -2.98 7.94
CA CYS A 77 3.96 -1.75 7.93
C CYS A 77 5.30 -1.91 8.63
N ASN A 78 5.33 -2.61 9.77
CA ASN A 78 6.56 -2.84 10.53
C ASN A 78 7.55 -3.69 9.71
N LEU A 79 7.07 -4.73 9.04
CA LEU A 79 7.89 -5.60 8.19
C LEU A 79 8.40 -4.85 6.95
N ALA A 80 7.56 -4.06 6.29
CA ALA A 80 7.96 -3.22 5.18
C ALA A 80 9.01 -2.18 5.61
N TRP A 81 8.84 -1.58 6.79
CA TRP A 81 9.81 -0.63 7.34
C TRP A 81 11.14 -1.29 7.68
N ALA A 82 11.14 -2.49 8.25
CA ALA A 82 12.35 -3.25 8.53
C ALA A 82 13.13 -3.58 7.24
N SER A 83 12.43 -4.01 6.19
CA SER A 83 13.02 -4.26 4.88
C SER A 83 13.61 -2.99 4.26
N TYR A 84 12.92 -1.86 4.40
CA TYR A 84 13.44 -0.57 3.95
C TYR A 84 14.69 -0.15 4.74
N ALA A 85 14.72 -0.35 6.05
CA ALA A 85 15.89 -0.04 6.86
C ALA A 85 17.13 -0.87 6.44
N GLU A 86 16.94 -2.16 6.12
CA GLU A 86 17.99 -3.00 5.54
C GLU A 86 18.44 -2.49 4.17
N TYR A 87 17.49 -2.11 3.31
CA TYR A 87 17.78 -1.56 1.99
C TYR A 87 18.64 -0.29 2.10
N THR A 88 18.32 0.63 2.99
CA THR A 88 19.06 1.89 3.18
C THR A 88 20.45 1.67 3.78
N THR A 89 20.69 0.54 4.44
CA THR A 89 22.02 0.17 4.91
C THR A 89 22.99 -0.02 3.74
N LYS A 90 22.54 -0.62 2.64
CA LYS A 90 23.35 -0.74 1.42
C LYS A 90 23.48 0.59 0.68
N TYR A 91 22.45 1.41 0.67
CA TYR A 91 22.40 2.68 -0.05
C TYR A 91 22.33 3.86 0.91
N GLY A 92 23.40 4.04 1.68
CA GLY A 92 23.50 5.07 2.71
C GLY A 92 23.22 6.50 2.24
N VAL A 93 23.33 6.78 0.95
CA VAL A 93 22.92 8.06 0.35
C VAL A 93 21.45 8.37 0.61
N LEU A 94 20.59 7.36 0.72
CA LEU A 94 19.17 7.53 1.00
C LEU A 94 18.92 8.05 2.42
N ASN A 95 19.80 7.75 3.37
CA ASN A 95 19.69 8.24 4.75
C ASN A 95 19.97 9.73 4.87
N ASN A 96 20.66 10.32 3.89
CA ASN A 96 20.99 11.75 3.85
C ASN A 96 19.95 12.58 3.09
N LEU A 97 19.00 11.93 2.44
CA LEU A 97 17.90 12.59 1.77
C LEU A 97 16.83 12.89 2.83
N ALA A 98 16.12 14.01 2.64
CA ALA A 98 15.10 14.50 3.56
C ALA A 98 14.12 13.41 4.02
N SER A 99 13.58 13.56 5.20
CA SER A 99 12.76 12.59 5.94
C SER A 99 11.85 11.73 5.06
N HIS A 100 12.11 10.42 5.06
CA HIS A 100 11.24 9.43 4.45
C HIS A 100 9.99 9.27 5.31
N ARG A 101 8.83 9.27 4.70
CA ARG A 101 7.56 9.02 5.39
C ARG A 101 6.81 7.94 4.62
N PHE A 102 6.25 6.99 5.34
CA PHE A 102 5.08 6.30 4.81
C PHE A 102 3.97 7.33 4.60
N TYR A 103 3.22 7.17 3.52
CA TYR A 103 2.02 7.97 3.33
C TYR A 103 1.09 7.77 4.53
N ASP A 104 0.31 8.80 4.83
CA ASP A 104 -0.72 8.74 5.88
C ASP A 104 -1.86 7.76 5.53
N SER A 105 -1.71 7.01 4.46
CA SER A 105 -2.67 6.00 4.02
C SER A 105 -1.98 4.83 3.34
N ILE A 106 -2.48 3.64 3.62
CA ILE A 106 -2.13 2.40 2.95
C ILE A 106 -3.33 1.94 2.15
N LYS A 107 -3.08 1.33 1.01
CA LYS A 107 -4.13 0.88 0.13
C LYS A 107 -3.94 -0.60 -0.21
N ILE A 108 -4.97 -1.40 0.06
CA ILE A 108 -5.10 -2.72 -0.53
C ILE A 108 -5.92 -2.57 -1.81
N GLN A 109 -5.41 -3.11 -2.90
CA GLN A 109 -6.00 -2.98 -4.21
C GLN A 109 -6.25 -4.35 -4.81
N LYS A 110 -7.51 -4.63 -5.17
CA LYS A 110 -7.89 -5.84 -5.89
C LYS A 110 -8.08 -5.53 -7.36
N THR A 111 -7.34 -6.24 -8.19
CA THR A 111 -7.40 -6.14 -9.65
C THR A 111 -7.75 -7.51 -10.19
N LYS A 112 -8.85 -7.64 -10.94
CA LYS A 112 -9.27 -8.88 -11.58
C LYS A 112 -8.53 -9.09 -12.89
N PRO A 113 -8.54 -10.30 -13.45
CA PRO A 113 -8.06 -10.51 -14.82
C PRO A 113 -8.68 -9.51 -15.80
N THR A 114 -7.90 -8.95 -16.68
CA THR A 114 -8.24 -7.88 -17.64
C THR A 114 -8.43 -6.48 -17.05
N GLU A 115 -8.49 -6.33 -15.74
CA GLU A 115 -8.45 -5.03 -15.07
C GLU A 115 -6.99 -4.54 -14.93
N GLY A 116 -6.82 -3.30 -14.55
CA GLY A 116 -5.52 -2.66 -14.33
C GLY A 116 -5.43 -1.28 -14.95
N TYR A 117 -4.22 -0.84 -15.23
CA TYR A 117 -4.00 0.39 -15.97
C TYR A 117 -4.14 0.15 -17.47
N HIS A 118 -4.93 0.98 -18.13
CA HIS A 118 -5.18 0.94 -19.57
C HIS A 118 -4.47 2.03 -20.34
N ILE A 119 -3.75 2.90 -19.65
CA ILE A 119 -2.95 3.99 -20.24
C ILE A 119 -1.54 3.98 -19.64
N TRP A 120 -0.58 4.44 -20.42
CA TRP A 120 0.76 4.73 -19.90
C TRP A 120 0.69 5.82 -18.84
N HIS A 121 1.36 5.62 -17.73
CA HIS A 121 1.40 6.56 -16.61
C HIS A 121 2.76 6.49 -15.91
N CYS A 122 3.05 7.52 -15.15
CA CYS A 122 4.15 7.53 -14.19
C CYS A 122 3.59 7.76 -12.77
N GLU A 123 4.28 7.24 -11.78
CA GLU A 123 3.92 7.44 -10.37
C GLU A 123 4.26 8.83 -9.83
N HIS A 124 4.66 9.74 -10.70
CA HIS A 124 5.00 11.10 -10.35
C HIS A 124 3.73 11.96 -10.32
N ALA A 125 3.30 12.36 -9.14
CA ALA A 125 2.25 13.37 -9.03
C ALA A 125 2.83 14.75 -9.38
N ASN A 126 2.03 15.62 -9.99
CA ASN A 126 2.38 16.99 -10.46
C ASN A 126 2.90 17.94 -9.35
N ARG A 127 3.46 17.43 -8.29
CA ARG A 127 4.07 18.23 -7.23
C ARG A 127 5.57 17.95 -7.21
N ILE A 128 6.32 19.01 -7.17
CA ILE A 128 7.79 19.09 -7.15
C ILE A 128 8.42 18.25 -6.00
N THR A 129 7.64 17.62 -5.18
CA THR A 129 8.08 17.05 -3.92
C THR A 129 7.81 15.56 -3.81
N GLY A 130 8.36 14.74 -4.71
CA GLY A 130 8.29 13.36 -4.33
C GLY A 130 8.66 12.35 -5.39
N SER A 131 9.82 11.79 -5.24
CA SER A 131 10.11 10.47 -5.75
C SER A 131 9.39 9.44 -4.89
N ARG A 132 8.74 8.46 -5.49
CA ARG A 132 8.15 7.33 -4.78
C ARG A 132 9.12 6.17 -4.81
N LEU A 133 9.39 5.61 -3.65
CA LEU A 133 9.92 4.27 -3.55
C LEU A 133 8.74 3.31 -3.78
N LEU A 134 8.90 2.39 -4.72
CA LEU A 134 7.95 1.30 -4.91
C LEU A 134 8.41 0.13 -4.04
N LEU A 135 7.55 -0.31 -3.16
CA LEU A 135 7.73 -1.50 -2.33
C LEU A 135 6.85 -2.61 -2.87
#